data_1d0362b946832898587bf8ab998e7337
#
_entry.id   1d0362b946832898587bf8ab998e7337
#
_cell.length_a   1.000
_cell.length_b   1.000
_cell.length_c   1.000
_cell.angle_alpha   90.00
_cell.angle_beta   90.00
_cell.angle_gamma   90.00
#
_symmetry.space_group_name_H-M   'P 1'
#
loop_
_entity.id
_entity.type
_entity.pdbx_description
1 polymer ?
#
loop_
_entity_poly.entity_id
_entity_poly.type
_entity_poly.pdbx_seq_one_letter_code
_entity_poly.pdbx_strand_id
1 'polypeptide(L)'
;MPSSVQLRVLIDGEAQFSRRAHGLLRTVTNWRPFLEWFKAEYVDLLRRRMDAEGAVDGESKWQPLDEKYAAWKERHFPGKPILQRTGAMYQAITDPDVELSDTRLAITIDNDYAIYHHSNLPRGSNLARRVIADLTGPFKRRMMAAWREAMKAG
;
A
#
# COMPACT_ATOMS: atom_id res chain seq x y z
N MET A 1 26.73 -6.88 -1.18
CA MET A 1 25.46 -6.81 -0.45
C MET A 1 24.40 -6.34 -1.41
N PRO A 2 23.37 -7.12 -1.72
CA PRO A 2 22.28 -6.59 -2.50
C PRO A 2 21.62 -5.47 -1.69
N SER A 3 21.48 -4.31 -2.31
CA SER A 3 20.70 -3.21 -1.72
C SER A 3 19.26 -3.69 -1.59
N SER A 4 18.75 -3.77 -0.38
CA SER A 4 17.34 -4.09 -0.15
C SER A 4 16.48 -3.03 -0.84
N VAL A 5 15.63 -3.46 -1.74
CA VAL A 5 14.67 -2.57 -2.41
C VAL A 5 13.40 -2.56 -1.58
N GLN A 6 13.09 -1.42 -0.99
CA GLN A 6 11.91 -1.24 -0.14
C GLN A 6 10.84 -0.41 -0.87
N LEU A 7 9.60 -0.85 -0.80
CA LEU A 7 8.45 -0.04 -1.19
C LEU A 7 7.99 0.77 0.03
N ARG A 8 8.08 2.09 -0.07
CA ARG A 8 7.70 3.01 1.02
C ARG A 8 6.59 3.94 0.57
N VAL A 9 5.50 3.95 1.31
CA VAL A 9 4.43 4.95 1.17
C VAL A 9 4.66 6.04 2.22
N LEU A 10 4.89 7.26 1.75
CA LEU A 10 5.10 8.44 2.57
C LEU A 10 3.96 9.44 2.35
N ILE A 11 3.32 9.83 3.44
CA ILE A 11 2.39 10.96 3.45
C ILE A 11 3.02 12.04 4.33
N ASP A 12 3.45 13.10 3.69
CA ASP A 12 4.04 14.27 4.33
C ASP A 12 3.04 15.43 4.24
N GLY A 13 2.45 15.77 5.38
CA GLY A 13 1.47 16.85 5.49
C GLY A 13 2.04 18.22 5.19
N GLU A 14 3.30 18.47 5.51
CA GLU A 14 3.96 19.74 5.24
C GLU A 14 4.31 19.96 3.78
N ALA A 15 4.93 18.98 3.14
CA ALA A 15 5.46 19.13 1.78
C ALA A 15 4.36 19.23 0.70
N GLN A 16 3.25 18.55 0.88
CA GLN A 16 2.14 18.59 -0.08
C GLN A 16 1.24 19.82 0.09
N PHE A 17 1.17 20.35 1.29
CA PHE A 17 0.30 21.47 1.63
C PHE A 17 0.91 22.84 1.35
N SER A 18 2.20 23.00 1.54
CA SER A 18 2.90 24.28 1.36
C SER A 18 2.74 24.88 -0.04
N ARG A 19 2.49 24.05 -1.05
CA ARG A 19 2.30 24.52 -2.43
C ARG A 19 0.89 25.01 -2.77
N ARG A 20 -0.13 24.67 -1.99
CA ARG A 20 -1.54 25.00 -2.31
C ARG A 20 -2.30 25.80 -1.24
N ALA A 21 -1.76 25.94 -0.05
CA ALA A 21 -2.54 26.44 1.09
C ALA A 21 -1.79 27.36 2.06
N HIS A 22 -0.91 28.23 1.58
CA HIS A 22 -0.22 29.19 2.44
C HIS A 22 -1.15 30.06 3.32
N GLY A 23 -2.45 30.14 2.99
CA GLY A 23 -3.45 30.86 3.78
C GLY A 23 -4.18 30.03 4.84
N LEU A 24 -4.20 28.69 4.72
CA LEU A 24 -4.94 27.78 5.61
C LEU A 24 -4.06 27.11 6.67
N LEU A 25 -2.74 27.19 6.52
CA LEU A 25 -1.76 26.52 7.40
C LEU A 25 -1.73 27.02 8.84
N ARG A 26 -2.40 28.13 9.15
CA ARG A 26 -2.48 28.66 10.51
C ARG A 26 -3.46 27.92 11.42
N THR A 27 -4.33 27.08 10.85
CA THR A 27 -5.49 26.51 11.58
C THR A 27 -5.33 25.05 11.93
N VAL A 28 -4.47 24.29 11.25
CA VAL A 28 -4.31 22.84 11.51
C VAL A 28 -2.92 22.55 12.06
N THR A 29 -2.82 22.49 13.38
CA THR A 29 -1.58 22.21 14.10
C THR A 29 -1.36 20.72 14.38
N ASN A 30 -2.38 19.88 14.23
CA ASN A 30 -2.30 18.48 14.57
C ASN A 30 -2.95 17.59 13.49
N TRP A 31 -2.13 16.97 12.64
CA TRP A 31 -2.53 16.01 11.61
C TRP A 31 -2.68 14.58 12.14
N ARG A 32 -2.24 14.33 13.34
CA ARG A 32 -2.14 12.98 13.90
C ARG A 32 -3.44 12.19 13.80
N PRO A 33 -4.64 12.73 14.16
CA PRO A 33 -5.88 11.97 14.04
C PRO A 33 -6.19 11.51 12.61
N PHE A 34 -5.94 12.38 11.62
CA PHE A 34 -6.10 12.00 10.20
C PHE A 34 -5.06 10.95 9.77
N LEU A 35 -3.81 11.09 10.18
CA LEU A 35 -2.76 10.15 9.84
C LEU A 35 -2.97 8.78 10.50
N GLU A 36 -3.50 8.74 11.72
CA GLU A 36 -3.89 7.50 12.41
C GLU A 36 -5.06 6.82 11.70
N TRP A 37 -6.08 7.57 11.29
CA TRP A 37 -7.17 7.07 10.46
C TRP A 37 -6.63 6.51 9.14
N PHE A 38 -5.80 7.28 8.43
CA PHE A 38 -5.22 6.85 7.15
C PHE A 38 -4.42 5.55 7.31
N LYS A 39 -3.56 5.47 8.32
CA LYS A 39 -2.79 4.26 8.62
C LYS A 39 -3.70 3.04 8.77
N ALA A 40 -4.72 3.14 9.60
CA ALA A 40 -5.64 2.03 9.88
C ALA A 40 -6.37 1.57 8.61
N GLU A 41 -6.96 2.51 7.87
CA GLU A 41 -7.70 2.22 6.64
C GLU A 41 -6.79 1.70 5.51
N TYR A 42 -5.57 2.22 5.41
CA TYR A 42 -4.64 1.80 4.37
C TYR A 42 -4.08 0.40 4.62
N VAL A 43 -3.71 0.08 5.85
CA VAL A 43 -3.27 -1.28 6.20
C VAL A 43 -4.41 -2.28 6.00
N ASP A 44 -5.65 -1.91 6.33
CA ASP A 44 -6.82 -2.73 6.02
C ASP A 44 -7.02 -2.94 4.51
N LEU A 45 -6.87 -1.88 3.70
CA LEU A 45 -6.91 -1.98 2.23
C LEU A 45 -5.86 -2.96 1.71
N LEU A 46 -4.62 -2.87 2.20
CA LEU A 46 -3.54 -3.78 1.81
C LEU A 46 -3.90 -5.24 2.14
N ARG A 47 -4.42 -5.49 3.34
CA ARG A 47 -4.84 -6.83 3.77
C ARG A 47 -5.96 -7.37 2.88
N ARG A 48 -7.04 -6.62 2.69
CA ARG A 48 -8.16 -7.02 1.82
C ARG A 48 -7.71 -7.30 0.38
N ARG A 49 -6.79 -6.50 -0.15
CA ARG A 49 -6.23 -6.69 -1.49
C ARG A 49 -5.43 -7.99 -1.59
N MET A 50 -4.64 -8.31 -0.59
CA MET A 50 -3.89 -9.57 -0.55
C MET A 50 -4.82 -10.78 -0.42
N ASP A 51 -5.84 -10.70 0.43
CA ASP A 51 -6.81 -11.78 0.67
C ASP A 51 -7.71 -12.03 -0.55
N ALA A 52 -8.06 -10.98 -1.27
CA ALA A 52 -8.90 -11.05 -2.47
C ALA A 52 -8.10 -11.17 -3.79
N GLU A 53 -6.78 -11.38 -3.72
CA GLU A 53 -5.90 -11.46 -4.90
C GLU A 53 -6.09 -10.28 -5.86
N GLY A 54 -6.16 -9.08 -5.33
CA GLY A 54 -6.32 -7.83 -6.07
C GLY A 54 -7.76 -7.33 -6.19
N ALA A 55 -8.77 -8.19 -6.08
CA ALA A 55 -10.19 -7.84 -6.28
C ALA A 55 -10.76 -7.06 -5.09
N VAL A 56 -10.37 -5.80 -4.94
CA VAL A 56 -10.77 -4.92 -3.85
C VAL A 56 -11.39 -3.63 -4.40
N ASP A 57 -12.44 -3.13 -3.76
CA ASP A 57 -13.10 -1.85 -4.08
C ASP A 57 -13.51 -1.69 -5.57
N GLY A 58 -13.86 -2.80 -6.23
CA GLY A 58 -14.23 -2.84 -7.65
C GLY A 58 -13.06 -3.04 -8.62
N GLU A 59 -11.84 -3.19 -8.12
CA GLU A 59 -10.69 -3.57 -8.95
C GLU A 59 -10.77 -5.05 -9.35
N SER A 60 -10.19 -5.38 -10.50
CA SER A 60 -10.13 -6.76 -10.99
C SER A 60 -9.10 -7.60 -10.24
N LYS A 61 -9.34 -8.89 -10.17
CA LYS A 61 -8.31 -9.83 -9.69
C LYS A 61 -7.01 -9.69 -10.47
N TRP A 62 -5.91 -9.99 -9.78
CA TRP A 62 -4.60 -10.09 -10.42
C TRP A 62 -4.58 -11.15 -11.51
N GLN A 63 -3.75 -10.91 -12.51
CA GLN A 63 -3.50 -11.91 -13.56
C GLN A 63 -3.08 -13.24 -12.93
N PRO A 64 -3.64 -14.37 -13.39
CA PRO A 64 -3.26 -15.70 -12.93
C PRO A 64 -1.76 -15.98 -13.07
N LEU A 65 -1.27 -16.95 -12.34
CA LEU A 65 0.10 -17.44 -12.49
C LEU A 65 0.24 -18.16 -13.84
N ASP A 66 1.45 -18.14 -14.39
CA ASP A 66 1.80 -19.02 -15.52
C ASP A 66 1.49 -20.49 -15.17
N GLU A 67 0.97 -21.26 -16.12
CA GLU A 67 0.50 -22.61 -15.89
C GLU A 67 1.58 -23.55 -15.31
N LYS A 68 2.82 -23.44 -15.82
CA LYS A 68 3.94 -24.26 -15.33
C LYS A 68 4.30 -23.90 -13.90
N TYR A 69 4.33 -22.60 -13.60
CA TYR A 69 4.62 -22.14 -12.26
C TYR A 69 3.46 -22.44 -11.30
N ALA A 70 2.23 -22.31 -11.72
CA ALA A 70 1.06 -22.67 -10.93
C ALA A 70 1.08 -24.17 -10.54
N ALA A 71 1.35 -25.05 -11.49
CA ALA A 71 1.46 -26.49 -11.24
C ALA A 71 2.65 -26.84 -10.32
N TRP A 72 3.78 -26.14 -10.46
CA TRP A 72 4.92 -26.32 -9.56
C TRP A 72 4.57 -25.83 -8.15
N LYS A 73 3.95 -24.65 -8.04
CA LYS A 73 3.56 -24.05 -6.76
C LYS A 73 2.55 -24.91 -6.02
N GLU A 74 1.54 -25.45 -6.71
CA GLU A 74 0.54 -26.31 -6.07
C GLU A 74 1.15 -27.60 -5.50
N ARG A 75 2.17 -28.15 -6.15
CA ARG A 75 2.88 -29.33 -5.64
C ARG A 75 3.73 -29.06 -4.41
N HIS A 76 4.35 -27.85 -4.33
CA HIS A 76 5.30 -27.52 -3.26
C HIS A 76 4.69 -26.67 -2.14
N PHE A 77 3.63 -25.92 -2.44
CA PHE A 77 2.94 -25.00 -1.54
C PHE A 77 1.43 -25.07 -1.78
N PRO A 78 0.79 -26.22 -1.54
CA PRO A 78 -0.61 -26.43 -1.91
C PRO A 78 -1.55 -25.42 -1.25
N GLY A 79 -2.55 -24.95 -1.99
CA GLY A 79 -3.57 -24.03 -1.51
C GLY A 79 -3.10 -22.62 -1.19
N LYS A 80 -1.85 -22.24 -1.55
CA LYS A 80 -1.35 -20.88 -1.30
C LYS A 80 -1.78 -19.91 -2.39
N PRO A 81 -2.44 -18.78 -2.03
CA PRO A 81 -2.87 -17.74 -2.98
C PRO A 81 -1.70 -17.11 -3.74
N ILE A 82 -2.03 -16.28 -4.76
CA ILE A 82 -1.04 -15.50 -5.50
C ILE A 82 -0.26 -14.59 -4.53
N LEU A 83 1.04 -14.42 -4.78
CA LEU A 83 2.01 -13.70 -3.94
C LEU A 83 2.22 -14.27 -2.54
N GLN A 84 1.62 -15.41 -2.23
CA GLN A 84 1.77 -16.09 -0.94
C GLN A 84 2.41 -17.47 -1.14
N ARG A 85 3.72 -17.54 -1.11
CA ARG A 85 4.46 -18.81 -1.14
C ARG A 85 4.90 -19.22 0.28
N THR A 86 5.75 -18.41 0.90
CA THR A 86 6.22 -18.62 2.27
C THR A 86 5.46 -17.83 3.31
N GLY A 87 4.65 -16.87 2.88
CA GLY A 87 3.97 -15.91 3.75
C GLY A 87 4.77 -14.64 4.05
N ALA A 88 6.06 -14.60 3.76
CA ALA A 88 6.90 -13.44 4.08
C ALA A 88 6.43 -12.14 3.42
N MET A 89 6.06 -12.19 2.13
CA MET A 89 5.52 -11.01 1.42
C MET A 89 4.15 -10.61 1.96
N TYR A 90 3.28 -11.57 2.23
CA TYR A 90 1.98 -11.32 2.83
C TYR A 90 2.14 -10.59 4.18
N GLN A 91 3.01 -11.09 5.04
CA GLN A 91 3.28 -10.48 6.34
C GLN A 91 3.82 -9.06 6.20
N ALA A 92 4.83 -8.84 5.35
CA ALA A 92 5.42 -7.52 5.13
C ALA A 92 4.40 -6.50 4.60
N ILE A 93 3.40 -6.93 3.80
CA ILE A 93 2.37 -6.06 3.24
C ILE A 93 1.25 -5.79 4.26
N THR A 94 0.83 -6.80 5.03
CA THR A 94 -0.30 -6.69 5.94
C THR A 94 0.06 -6.19 7.34
N ASP A 95 1.35 -6.23 7.67
CA ASP A 95 1.94 -5.69 8.91
C ASP A 95 3.22 -4.90 8.58
N PRO A 96 3.10 -3.79 7.83
CA PRO A 96 4.23 -2.99 7.40
C PRO A 96 4.83 -2.18 8.55
N ASP A 97 6.09 -1.78 8.42
CA ASP A 97 6.72 -0.85 9.33
C ASP A 97 6.10 0.54 9.22
N VAL A 98 5.75 1.14 10.36
CA VAL A 98 5.06 2.42 10.44
C VAL A 98 5.82 3.41 11.29
N GLU A 99 6.16 4.56 10.71
CA GLU A 99 6.66 5.73 11.43
C GLU A 99 5.57 6.81 11.40
N LEU A 100 5.07 7.20 12.57
CA LEU A 100 4.01 8.19 12.71
C LEU A 100 4.45 9.31 13.66
N SER A 101 4.32 10.55 13.20
CA SER A 101 4.46 11.78 13.99
C SER A 101 3.18 12.64 13.87
N ASP A 102 3.19 13.83 14.44
CA ASP A 102 2.04 14.74 14.37
C ASP A 102 1.76 15.29 12.97
N THR A 103 2.79 15.30 12.09
CA THR A 103 2.70 15.86 10.74
C THR A 103 3.07 14.88 9.64
N ARG A 104 3.56 13.67 9.98
CA ARG A 104 4.12 12.74 9.01
C ARG A 104 3.74 11.29 9.32
N LEU A 105 3.40 10.57 8.27
CA LEU A 105 3.24 9.12 8.27
C LEU A 105 4.12 8.51 7.19
N ALA A 106 4.92 7.51 7.55
CA ALA A 106 5.64 6.66 6.61
C ALA A 106 5.24 5.20 6.85
N ILE A 107 4.85 4.51 5.79
CA ILE A 107 4.53 3.09 5.80
C ILE A 107 5.52 2.40 4.86
N THR A 108 6.33 1.51 5.39
CA THR A 108 7.37 0.80 4.65
C THR A 108 7.05 -0.68 4.56
N ILE A 109 6.96 -1.19 3.34
CA ILE A 109 6.83 -2.63 3.05
C ILE A 109 8.24 -3.15 2.83
N ASP A 110 8.80 -3.81 3.83
CA ASP A 110 10.14 -4.38 3.78
C ASP A 110 10.12 -5.77 3.16
N ASN A 111 10.11 -5.81 1.83
CA ASN A 111 10.20 -7.05 1.08
C ASN A 111 10.83 -6.79 -0.31
N ASP A 112 11.94 -7.45 -0.60
CA ASP A 112 12.72 -7.26 -1.83
C ASP A 112 11.94 -7.54 -3.12
N TYR A 113 10.91 -8.36 -3.07
CA TYR A 113 10.13 -8.76 -4.25
C TYR A 113 8.88 -7.93 -4.46
N ALA A 114 8.38 -7.23 -3.46
CA ALA A 114 7.13 -6.47 -3.54
C ALA A 114 7.19 -5.40 -4.64
N ILE A 115 8.33 -4.70 -4.76
CA ILE A 115 8.54 -3.66 -5.78
C ILE A 115 8.47 -4.22 -7.20
N TYR A 116 8.98 -5.44 -7.44
CA TYR A 116 8.96 -6.06 -8.76
C TYR A 116 7.55 -6.44 -9.21
N HIS A 117 6.66 -6.77 -8.29
CA HIS A 117 5.26 -7.00 -8.62
C HIS A 117 4.47 -5.71 -8.79
N HIS A 118 4.76 -4.71 -7.98
CA HIS A 118 4.00 -3.45 -7.96
C HIS A 118 4.39 -2.50 -9.11
N SER A 119 5.67 -2.36 -9.39
CA SER A 119 6.20 -1.34 -10.31
C SER A 119 5.97 -1.67 -11.79
N ASN A 120 6.07 -0.64 -12.65
CA ASN A 120 6.13 -0.75 -14.11
C ASN A 120 7.59 -0.83 -14.63
N LEU A 121 8.57 -1.04 -13.75
CA LEU A 121 9.97 -1.12 -14.16
C LEU A 121 10.19 -2.29 -15.13
N PRO A 122 11.08 -2.13 -16.13
CA PRO A 122 11.45 -3.22 -17.01
C PRO A 122 11.95 -4.42 -16.20
N ARG A 123 11.45 -5.59 -16.53
CA ARG A 123 11.80 -6.84 -15.85
C ARG A 123 12.35 -7.81 -16.87
N GLY A 124 13.46 -8.46 -16.54
CA GLY A 124 14.06 -9.49 -17.38
C GLY A 124 13.25 -10.79 -17.46
N SER A 125 11.97 -10.79 -17.02
CA SER A 125 11.09 -11.96 -17.00
C SER A 125 9.66 -11.56 -17.35
N ASN A 126 8.84 -12.52 -17.76
CA ASN A 126 7.39 -12.35 -18.00
C ASN A 126 6.58 -12.22 -16.69
N LEU A 127 7.13 -11.58 -15.68
CA LEU A 127 6.46 -11.38 -14.41
C LEU A 127 5.29 -10.39 -14.56
N ALA A 128 4.08 -10.84 -14.33
CA ALA A 128 2.91 -9.98 -14.40
C ALA A 128 2.95 -8.89 -13.32
N ARG A 129 2.60 -7.65 -13.72
CA ARG A 129 2.38 -6.59 -12.75
C ARG A 129 1.16 -6.90 -11.90
N ARG A 130 1.33 -6.78 -10.58
CA ARG A 130 0.26 -6.93 -9.60
C ARG A 130 0.27 -5.73 -8.67
N VAL A 131 -0.74 -4.86 -8.80
CA VAL A 131 -0.83 -3.65 -7.99
C VAL A 131 -1.03 -4.03 -6.52
N ILE A 132 -0.13 -3.58 -5.66
CA ILE A 132 -0.15 -3.85 -4.22
C ILE A 132 -0.54 -2.59 -3.44
N ALA A 133 0.16 -1.49 -3.67
CA ALA A 133 0.18 -0.32 -2.81
C ALA A 133 -0.66 0.87 -3.31
N ASP A 134 -1.25 0.81 -4.51
CA ASP A 134 -2.05 1.92 -5.04
C ASP A 134 -3.35 2.13 -4.26
N LEU A 135 -3.73 3.39 -4.12
CA LEU A 135 -5.00 3.77 -3.51
C LEU A 135 -6.14 3.56 -4.51
N THR A 136 -7.18 2.86 -4.09
CA THR A 136 -8.40 2.68 -4.89
C THR A 136 -9.22 3.96 -4.99
N GLY A 137 -10.11 4.05 -5.98
CA GLY A 137 -11.02 5.18 -6.12
C GLY A 137 -11.91 5.40 -4.88
N PRO A 138 -12.58 4.35 -4.35
CA PRO A 138 -13.33 4.44 -3.10
C PRO A 138 -12.47 4.88 -1.92
N PHE A 139 -11.26 4.37 -1.77
CA PHE A 139 -10.35 4.80 -0.71
C PHE A 139 -10.04 6.30 -0.80
N LYS A 140 -9.69 6.80 -2.00
CA LYS A 140 -9.40 8.23 -2.21
C LYS A 140 -10.59 9.13 -1.83
N ARG A 141 -11.83 8.70 -2.11
CA ARG A 141 -13.03 9.45 -1.70
C ARG A 141 -13.18 9.51 -0.17
N ARG A 142 -12.99 8.38 0.53
CA ARG A 142 -13.02 8.33 2.00
C ARG A 142 -11.90 9.17 2.61
N MET A 143 -10.71 9.08 2.06
CA MET A 143 -9.55 9.89 2.47
C MET A 143 -9.84 11.38 2.38
N MET A 144 -10.41 11.84 1.27
CA MET A 144 -10.78 13.25 1.12
C MET A 144 -11.89 13.70 2.07
N ALA A 145 -12.83 12.82 2.40
CA ALA A 145 -13.86 13.12 3.40
C ALA A 145 -13.25 13.23 4.80
N ALA A 146 -12.43 12.26 5.21
CA ALA A 146 -11.74 12.28 6.51
C ALA A 146 -10.81 13.50 6.65
N TRP A 147 -10.11 13.86 5.58
CA TRP A 147 -9.28 15.06 5.55
C TRP A 147 -10.11 16.35 5.76
N ARG A 148 -11.27 16.49 5.09
CA ARG A 148 -12.14 17.64 5.28
C ARG A 148 -12.66 17.76 6.71
N GLU A 149 -12.99 16.64 7.35
CA GLU A 149 -13.42 16.65 8.75
C GLU A 149 -12.27 17.05 9.70
N ALA A 150 -11.08 16.55 9.46
CA ALA A 150 -9.89 16.97 10.22
C ALA A 150 -9.62 18.48 10.10
N MET A 151 -9.81 19.04 8.92
CA MET A 151 -9.66 20.49 8.67
C MET A 151 -10.71 21.36 9.38
N LYS A 152 -11.90 20.82 9.67
CA LYS A 152 -12.94 21.55 10.42
C LYS A 152 -12.71 21.54 11.93
N ALA A 153 -12.01 20.51 12.42
CA ALA A 153 -11.77 20.31 13.85
C ALA A 153 -10.57 21.11 14.40
N GLY A 154 -9.75 21.72 13.54
CA GLY A 154 -8.64 22.60 13.89
C GLY A 154 -8.99 24.06 13.71
#